data_c9b41093a5708773902fe73f601a2e39
#
_entry.id   c9b41093a5708773902fe73f601a2e39
#
_cell.length_a   1.000
_cell.length_b   1.000
_cell.length_c   1.000
_cell.angle_alpha   90.00
_cell.angle_beta   90.00
_cell.angle_gamma   90.00
#
_symmetry.space_group_name_H-M   'P 1'
#
loop_
_entity.id
_entity.type
_entity.pdbx_description
1 polymer ?
#
loop_
_entity_poly.entity_id
_entity_poly.type
_entity_poly.pdbx_seq_one_letter_code
_entity_poly.pdbx_strand_id
1 'polypeptide(L)'
;KNGVVSRVMVTGEISLSHRLAPGASTDGVRIRIAHFEQFEKAAPNSAYLSPVPDAPGDYLVSPSLSTTPSSAVVLKYQLHVPEGSEDAFVPLHVRANWRCEATQTRVMVVYSVNPAAKLASSGGASPFGEEEARLDDLSFQVPLSVNAVTFQAKPAAVWSPEHTKLTFAVGGLGMGGGQEGKLLASVVTESMAVTQPVAVTWKCAGRCLSGVGVEVVGGDQVEEVLRTTVAGKYLVAP
;
A
#
# COMPACT_ATOMS: atom_id res chain seq x y z
N LYS A 1 15.08 9.62 -11.84
CA LYS A 1 16.52 9.30 -11.96
C LYS A 1 17.14 9.58 -10.60
N ASN A 2 17.94 8.71 -10.06
CA ASN A 2 18.64 8.77 -8.77
C ASN A 2 17.85 8.35 -7.51
N GLY A 3 16.74 7.66 -7.63
CA GLY A 3 15.95 7.21 -6.47
C GLY A 3 15.13 8.32 -5.80
N VAL A 4 14.96 9.46 -6.45
CA VAL A 4 14.11 10.54 -5.97
C VAL A 4 12.65 10.18 -6.24
N VAL A 5 11.81 10.30 -5.21
CA VAL A 5 10.36 10.11 -5.33
C VAL A 5 9.79 11.30 -6.11
N SER A 6 9.10 11.03 -7.21
CA SER A 6 8.55 12.07 -8.08
C SER A 6 7.06 12.34 -7.85
N ARG A 7 6.35 11.34 -7.37
CA ARG A 7 4.92 11.45 -7.11
C ARG A 7 4.45 10.34 -6.16
N VAL A 8 3.69 10.72 -5.16
CA VAL A 8 3.00 9.80 -4.25
C VAL A 8 1.51 10.16 -4.23
N MET A 9 0.67 9.14 -4.25
CA MET A 9 -0.75 9.26 -4.03
C MET A 9 -1.18 8.15 -3.07
N VAL A 10 -1.76 8.54 -1.97
CA VAL A 10 -2.28 7.60 -0.96
C VAL A 10 -3.79 7.66 -0.97
N THR A 11 -4.41 6.55 -1.33
CA THR A 11 -5.86 6.39 -1.27
C THR A 11 -6.20 5.29 -0.27
N GLY A 12 -7.35 5.39 0.35
CA GLY A 12 -7.80 4.37 1.30
C GLY A 12 -9.32 4.20 1.30
N GLU A 13 -9.72 3.10 1.91
CA GLU A 13 -11.12 2.76 2.14
C GLU A 13 -11.30 2.41 3.62
N ILE A 14 -12.40 2.87 4.19
CA ILE A 14 -12.85 2.46 5.51
C ILE A 14 -14.05 1.55 5.31
N SER A 15 -13.95 0.34 5.85
CA SER A 15 -15.06 -0.61 5.88
C SER A 15 -15.49 -0.81 7.33
N LEU A 16 -16.79 -0.84 7.55
CA LEU A 16 -17.38 -1.10 8.85
C LEU A 16 -18.28 -2.33 8.79
N SER A 17 -18.31 -3.08 9.88
CA SER A 17 -19.36 -4.01 10.22
C SER A 17 -19.94 -3.59 11.56
N HIS A 18 -21.26 -3.58 11.66
CA HIS A 18 -21.95 -3.21 12.89
C HIS A 18 -22.80 -4.39 13.34
N ARG A 19 -22.56 -4.88 14.54
CA ARG A 19 -23.37 -5.91 15.18
C ARG A 19 -24.10 -5.31 16.35
N LEU A 20 -25.40 -5.41 16.34
CA LEU A 20 -26.23 -4.95 17.45
C LEU A 20 -26.37 -6.05 18.49
N ALA A 21 -26.20 -5.69 19.76
CA ALA A 21 -26.65 -6.54 20.86
C ALA A 21 -28.17 -6.68 20.82
N PRO A 22 -28.73 -7.82 21.23
CA PRO A 22 -30.16 -7.99 21.31
C PRO A 22 -30.81 -6.90 22.18
N GLY A 23 -31.72 -6.12 21.61
CA GLY A 23 -32.39 -5.03 22.30
C GLY A 23 -31.68 -3.67 22.27
N ALA A 24 -30.51 -3.55 21.66
CA ALA A 24 -29.83 -2.28 21.48
C ALA A 24 -30.54 -1.43 20.38
N SER A 25 -30.61 -0.12 20.62
CA SER A 25 -31.09 0.82 19.62
C SER A 25 -30.04 1.07 18.56
N THR A 26 -30.47 1.14 17.29
CA THR A 26 -29.61 1.54 16.18
C THR A 26 -29.50 3.05 16.04
N ASP A 27 -30.32 3.78 16.79
CA ASP A 27 -30.41 5.23 16.66
C ASP A 27 -29.19 5.90 17.25
N GLY A 28 -28.38 6.50 16.39
CA GLY A 28 -27.41 7.49 16.79
C GLY A 28 -25.97 7.03 16.99
N VAL A 29 -25.57 5.86 16.49
CA VAL A 29 -24.13 5.53 16.51
C VAL A 29 -23.36 6.58 15.70
N ARG A 30 -22.55 7.35 16.40
CA ARG A 30 -21.69 8.38 15.81
C ARG A 30 -20.27 7.90 15.79
N ILE A 31 -19.65 7.99 14.63
CA ILE A 31 -18.23 7.71 14.47
C ILE A 31 -17.48 8.99 14.13
N ARG A 32 -16.24 9.05 14.56
CA ARG A 32 -15.27 10.09 14.22
C ARG A 32 -14.13 9.46 13.44
N ILE A 33 -13.78 10.07 12.32
CA ILE A 33 -12.60 9.69 11.54
C ILE A 33 -11.42 10.52 12.07
N ALA A 34 -10.49 9.84 12.73
CA ALA A 34 -9.27 10.47 13.20
C ALA A 34 -8.42 10.95 12.02
N HIS A 35 -7.80 12.12 12.18
CA HIS A 35 -6.96 12.76 11.16
C HIS A 35 -7.69 13.09 9.85
N PHE A 36 -8.98 13.39 9.92
CA PHE A 36 -9.80 13.77 8.78
C PHE A 36 -9.27 15.02 8.06
N GLU A 37 -8.62 15.91 8.77
CA GLU A 37 -7.98 17.13 8.23
C GLU A 37 -6.86 16.83 7.23
N GLN A 38 -6.32 15.63 7.22
CA GLN A 38 -5.31 15.18 6.24
C GLN A 38 -5.90 14.74 4.90
N PHE A 39 -7.22 14.70 4.79
CA PHE A 39 -7.86 14.27 3.55
C PHE A 39 -7.87 15.40 2.52
N GLU A 40 -7.35 15.10 1.34
CA GLU A 40 -7.56 15.94 0.14
C GLU A 40 -8.98 15.73 -0.39
N LYS A 41 -9.46 14.47 -0.35
CA LYS A 41 -10.80 14.09 -0.78
C LYS A 41 -11.37 13.04 0.15
N ALA A 42 -12.66 13.16 0.44
CA ALA A 42 -13.43 12.16 1.13
C ALA A 42 -14.76 11.92 0.40
N ALA A 43 -15.10 10.65 0.21
CA ALA A 43 -16.34 10.22 -0.44
C ALA A 43 -17.07 9.25 0.48
N PRO A 44 -17.90 9.74 1.41
CA PRO A 44 -18.74 8.90 2.25
C PRO A 44 -19.83 8.23 1.40
N ASN A 45 -20.13 6.99 1.74
CA ASN A 45 -21.28 6.27 1.15
C ASN A 45 -22.56 6.69 1.89
N SER A 46 -23.39 7.48 1.23
CA SER A 46 -24.62 8.03 1.79
C SER A 46 -25.66 6.96 2.21
N ALA A 47 -25.54 5.74 1.76
CA ALA A 47 -26.38 4.62 2.21
C ALA A 47 -26.05 4.23 3.67
N TYR A 48 -24.83 4.47 4.12
CA TYR A 48 -24.34 4.03 5.43
C TYR A 48 -23.88 5.16 6.34
N LEU A 49 -23.47 6.30 5.79
CA LEU A 49 -22.97 7.44 6.57
C LEU A 49 -23.67 8.75 6.21
N SER A 50 -24.10 9.46 7.24
CA SER A 50 -24.59 10.83 7.13
C SER A 50 -23.66 11.77 7.87
N PRO A 51 -23.13 12.85 7.24
CA PRO A 51 -22.24 13.78 7.90
C PRO A 51 -22.95 14.52 9.02
N VAL A 52 -22.25 14.76 10.13
CA VAL A 52 -22.74 15.56 11.23
C VAL A 52 -22.49 17.04 10.89
N PRO A 53 -23.52 17.91 10.91
CA PRO A 53 -23.32 19.36 10.71
C PRO A 53 -22.29 19.92 11.68
N ASP A 54 -21.47 20.86 11.21
CA ASP A 54 -20.45 21.58 11.99
C ASP A 54 -19.40 20.70 12.70
N ALA A 55 -19.30 19.41 12.32
CA ALA A 55 -18.34 18.49 12.86
C ALA A 55 -17.64 17.70 11.74
N PRO A 56 -16.68 18.29 11.02
CA PRO A 56 -15.94 17.61 9.95
C PRO A 56 -15.27 16.32 10.42
N GLY A 57 -15.48 15.24 9.70
CA GLY A 57 -14.96 13.92 10.07
C GLY A 57 -15.87 13.10 10.98
N ASP A 58 -16.95 13.67 11.48
CA ASP A 58 -17.96 12.95 12.26
C ASP A 58 -19.14 12.53 11.37
N TYR A 59 -19.58 11.30 11.55
CA TYR A 59 -20.69 10.71 10.79
C TYR A 59 -21.65 9.94 11.69
N LEU A 60 -22.93 10.01 11.36
CA LEU A 60 -23.92 9.10 11.90
C LEU A 60 -23.98 7.84 11.04
N VAL A 61 -23.93 6.71 11.69
CA VAL A 61 -24.00 5.39 11.03
C VAL A 61 -25.46 5.01 10.83
N SER A 62 -25.80 4.66 9.59
CA SER A 62 -27.16 4.21 9.25
C SER A 62 -27.45 2.83 9.86
N PRO A 63 -28.66 2.62 10.40
CA PRO A 63 -29.10 1.30 10.85
C PRO A 63 -29.02 0.18 9.79
N SER A 64 -29.07 0.55 8.51
CA SER A 64 -28.95 -0.41 7.40
C SER A 64 -27.61 -1.16 7.39
N LEU A 65 -26.56 -0.61 8.03
CA LEU A 65 -25.28 -1.29 8.14
C LEU A 65 -25.36 -2.57 8.96
N SER A 66 -26.21 -2.62 10.00
CA SER A 66 -26.39 -3.80 10.85
C SER A 66 -27.08 -4.98 10.15
N THR A 67 -27.78 -4.71 9.05
CA THR A 67 -28.42 -5.76 8.22
C THR A 67 -27.49 -6.33 7.16
N THR A 68 -26.29 -5.75 7.01
CA THR A 68 -25.31 -6.20 6.01
C THR A 68 -24.58 -7.46 6.55
N PRO A 69 -24.54 -8.57 5.82
CA PRO A 69 -23.96 -9.82 6.31
C PRO A 69 -22.42 -9.78 6.47
N SER A 70 -21.78 -8.80 5.87
CA SER A 70 -20.34 -8.60 5.91
C SER A 70 -20.01 -7.13 6.09
N SER A 71 -18.72 -6.79 6.25
CA SER A 71 -18.29 -5.40 6.27
C SER A 71 -18.62 -4.69 4.96
N ALA A 72 -19.06 -3.43 5.06
CA ALA A 72 -19.34 -2.59 3.91
C ALA A 72 -18.35 -1.43 3.84
N VAL A 73 -17.90 -1.06 2.63
CA VAL A 73 -17.12 0.14 2.41
C VAL A 73 -18.00 1.36 2.64
N VAL A 74 -17.70 2.10 3.69
CA VAL A 74 -18.51 3.25 4.12
C VAL A 74 -17.88 4.59 3.73
N LEU A 75 -16.55 4.64 3.55
CA LEU A 75 -15.86 5.86 3.14
C LEU A 75 -14.63 5.52 2.30
N LYS A 76 -14.46 6.26 1.20
CA LYS A 76 -13.22 6.27 0.41
C LYS A 76 -12.55 7.62 0.57
N TYR A 77 -11.22 7.62 0.63
CA TYR A 77 -10.48 8.86 0.82
C TYR A 77 -9.17 8.90 0.02
N GLN A 78 -8.68 10.11 -0.18
CA GLN A 78 -7.35 10.40 -0.68
C GLN A 78 -6.67 11.33 0.32
N LEU A 79 -5.42 11.00 0.69
CA LEU A 79 -4.63 11.87 1.55
C LEU A 79 -4.03 13.04 0.76
N HIS A 80 -3.94 14.18 1.42
CA HIS A 80 -3.04 15.23 0.99
C HIS A 80 -1.61 14.84 1.35
N VAL A 81 -0.74 14.75 0.34
CA VAL A 81 0.70 14.55 0.52
C VAL A 81 1.38 15.90 0.31
N PRO A 82 1.88 16.57 1.37
CA PRO A 82 2.56 17.84 1.23
C PRO A 82 3.80 17.71 0.36
N GLU A 83 4.08 18.72 -0.43
CA GLU A 83 5.29 18.79 -1.25
C GLU A 83 6.56 18.68 -0.38
N GLY A 84 7.49 17.83 -0.79
CA GLY A 84 8.70 17.54 -0.03
C GLY A 84 8.56 16.49 1.07
N SER A 85 7.35 15.98 1.32
CA SER A 85 7.09 14.91 2.30
C SER A 85 6.86 13.53 1.66
N GLU A 86 7.01 13.43 0.35
CA GLU A 86 6.69 12.21 -0.42
C GLU A 86 7.47 10.99 0.07
N ASP A 87 8.72 11.19 0.47
CA ASP A 87 9.59 10.11 0.94
C ASP A 87 9.05 9.42 2.19
N ALA A 88 8.34 10.15 3.06
CA ALA A 88 7.73 9.58 4.25
C ALA A 88 6.61 8.56 3.95
N PHE A 89 6.09 8.54 2.74
CA PHE A 89 5.07 7.58 2.30
C PHE A 89 5.63 6.43 1.47
N VAL A 90 6.94 6.38 1.29
CA VAL A 90 7.62 5.38 0.46
C VAL A 90 8.39 4.41 1.36
N PRO A 91 7.92 3.16 1.53
CA PRO A 91 8.56 2.21 2.45
C PRO A 91 9.85 1.61 1.91
N LEU A 92 10.08 1.67 0.60
CA LEU A 92 11.27 1.15 -0.07
C LEU A 92 11.89 2.18 -0.98
N HIS A 93 13.19 2.40 -0.86
CA HIS A 93 13.97 3.07 -1.88
C HIS A 93 14.43 2.03 -2.92
N VAL A 94 14.10 2.24 -4.17
CA VAL A 94 14.42 1.29 -5.25
C VAL A 94 15.09 2.02 -6.40
N ARG A 95 16.16 1.42 -6.94
CA ARG A 95 16.87 1.92 -8.12
C ARG A 95 17.02 0.80 -9.14
N ALA A 96 16.71 1.07 -10.40
CA ALA A 96 16.88 0.15 -11.50
C ALA A 96 17.95 0.67 -12.45
N ASN A 97 18.98 -0.15 -12.72
CA ASN A 97 20.04 0.15 -13.66
C ASN A 97 19.95 -0.83 -14.84
N TRP A 98 19.90 -0.29 -16.02
CA TRP A 98 19.75 -1.03 -17.26
C TRP A 98 20.98 -0.88 -18.14
N ARG A 99 21.38 -1.98 -18.75
CA ARG A 99 22.34 -2.02 -19.85
C ARG A 99 21.77 -2.84 -20.98
N CYS A 100 21.31 -2.18 -22.02
CA CYS A 100 20.70 -2.78 -23.20
C CYS A 100 21.74 -2.78 -24.35
N GLU A 101 22.06 -3.96 -24.84
CA GLU A 101 22.94 -4.21 -25.98
C GLU A 101 22.13 -4.89 -27.10
N ALA A 102 22.70 -5.07 -28.27
CA ALA A 102 21.98 -5.56 -29.45
C ALA A 102 21.19 -6.86 -29.22
N THR A 103 21.78 -7.80 -28.48
CA THR A 103 21.19 -9.14 -28.20
C THR A 103 21.24 -9.52 -26.73
N GLN A 104 21.62 -8.58 -25.87
CA GLN A 104 21.72 -8.84 -24.44
C GLN A 104 21.25 -7.63 -23.64
N THR A 105 20.39 -7.89 -22.66
CA THR A 105 19.96 -6.87 -21.70
C THR A 105 20.31 -7.31 -20.30
N ARG A 106 20.96 -6.44 -19.56
CA ARG A 106 21.27 -6.62 -18.13
C ARG A 106 20.48 -5.63 -17.31
N VAL A 107 19.86 -6.12 -16.26
CA VAL A 107 19.11 -5.32 -15.31
C VAL A 107 19.64 -5.59 -13.90
N MET A 108 19.89 -4.52 -13.19
CA MET A 108 20.21 -4.55 -11.76
C MET A 108 19.21 -3.68 -11.01
N VAL A 109 18.46 -4.29 -10.10
CA VAL A 109 17.58 -3.58 -9.18
C VAL A 109 18.20 -3.66 -7.79
N VAL A 110 18.41 -2.49 -7.18
CA VAL A 110 18.84 -2.38 -5.78
C VAL A 110 17.70 -1.76 -5.00
N TYR A 111 17.40 -2.34 -3.86
CA TYR A 111 16.37 -1.83 -2.97
C TYR A 111 16.86 -1.81 -1.53
N SER A 112 16.35 -0.85 -0.75
CA SER A 112 16.59 -0.74 0.68
C SER A 112 15.32 -0.27 1.38
N VAL A 113 15.16 -0.71 2.63
CA VAL A 113 14.07 -0.23 3.48
C VAL A 113 14.28 1.24 3.80
N ASN A 114 13.20 2.02 3.75
CA ASN A 114 13.18 3.39 4.25
C ASN A 114 12.72 3.41 5.72
N PRO A 115 13.62 3.59 6.69
CA PRO A 115 13.26 3.59 8.10
C PRO A 115 12.44 4.83 8.51
N ALA A 116 12.50 5.90 7.71
CA ALA A 116 11.74 7.13 7.93
C ALA A 116 10.30 7.06 7.39
N ALA A 117 9.94 5.97 6.71
CA ALA A 117 8.58 5.82 6.20
C ALA A 117 7.56 5.76 7.33
N LYS A 118 6.43 6.44 7.17
CA LYS A 118 5.31 6.42 8.12
C LYS A 118 4.84 5.00 8.47
N LEU A 119 4.98 4.07 7.53
CA LEU A 119 4.64 2.67 7.74
C LEU A 119 5.53 2.00 8.80
N ALA A 120 6.79 2.39 8.89
CA ALA A 120 7.72 1.88 9.91
C ALA A 120 7.38 2.39 11.31
N SER A 121 6.97 3.66 11.42
CA SER A 121 6.70 4.35 12.69
C SER A 121 5.23 4.33 13.14
N SER A 122 4.28 3.94 12.29
CA SER A 122 2.86 3.91 12.62
C SER A 122 2.52 2.74 13.56
N GLY A 123 3.05 2.78 14.78
CA GLY A 123 2.70 1.87 15.87
C GLY A 123 1.31 2.19 16.38
N GLY A 124 0.28 1.52 15.87
CA GLY A 124 -0.95 1.35 16.62
C GLY A 124 -0.66 0.31 17.70
N ALA A 125 -1.10 0.54 18.93
CA ALA A 125 -1.06 -0.48 19.96
C ALA A 125 -1.82 -1.70 19.46
N SER A 126 -1.08 -2.72 19.02
CA SER A 126 -1.67 -4.02 18.75
C SER A 126 -1.89 -4.70 20.09
N PRO A 127 -3.03 -5.34 20.34
CA PRO A 127 -3.22 -6.14 21.54
C PRO A 127 -2.23 -7.31 21.63
N PHE A 128 -1.47 -7.59 20.57
CA PHE A 128 -0.45 -8.66 20.48
C PHE A 128 1.00 -8.17 20.61
N GLY A 129 1.22 -6.92 21.00
CA GLY A 129 2.56 -6.34 21.17
C GLY A 129 3.01 -5.47 19.97
N GLU A 130 4.17 -4.84 20.10
CA GLU A 130 4.82 -4.06 19.03
C GLU A 130 5.49 -5.02 18.05
N GLU A 131 4.72 -5.61 17.15
CA GLU A 131 5.32 -6.32 16.03
C GLU A 131 5.99 -5.32 15.07
N GLU A 132 7.20 -5.66 14.67
CA GLU A 132 7.94 -4.90 13.64
C GLU A 132 7.13 -4.87 12.35
N ALA A 133 7.01 -3.68 11.74
CA ALA A 133 6.37 -3.54 10.45
C ALA A 133 7.08 -4.42 9.41
N ARG A 134 6.30 -5.15 8.61
CA ARG A 134 6.82 -6.05 7.60
C ARG A 134 6.11 -5.84 6.27
N LEU A 135 6.90 -5.82 5.20
CA LEU A 135 6.38 -5.87 3.85
C LEU A 135 6.31 -7.33 3.41
N ASP A 136 5.10 -7.86 3.27
CA ASP A 136 4.85 -9.22 2.79
C ASP A 136 4.56 -9.22 1.28
N ASP A 137 4.67 -10.38 0.65
CA ASP A 137 4.45 -10.58 -0.78
C ASP A 137 5.27 -9.61 -1.66
N LEU A 138 6.45 -9.20 -1.16
CA LEU A 138 7.33 -8.30 -1.90
C LEU A 138 7.79 -8.94 -3.18
N SER A 139 7.44 -8.33 -4.30
CA SER A 139 7.90 -8.77 -5.61
C SER A 139 8.24 -7.60 -6.53
N PHE A 140 9.18 -7.88 -7.44
CA PHE A 140 9.63 -6.93 -8.45
C PHE A 140 9.33 -7.50 -9.82
N GLN A 141 8.62 -6.73 -10.63
CA GLN A 141 8.30 -7.08 -12.01
C GLN A 141 9.15 -6.21 -12.93
N VAL A 142 10.01 -6.87 -13.69
CA VAL A 142 10.93 -6.26 -14.65
C VAL A 142 10.40 -6.54 -16.06
N PRO A 143 9.64 -5.61 -16.66
CA PRO A 143 9.14 -5.79 -18.01
C PRO A 143 10.28 -5.62 -19.02
N LEU A 144 10.23 -6.37 -20.10
CA LEU A 144 11.11 -6.25 -21.25
C LEU A 144 10.29 -5.78 -22.47
N SER A 145 10.88 -4.96 -23.29
CA SER A 145 10.22 -4.50 -24.53
C SER A 145 10.29 -5.51 -25.68
N VAL A 146 11.03 -6.59 -25.48
CA VAL A 146 11.27 -7.68 -26.45
C VAL A 146 11.26 -9.01 -25.75
N ASN A 147 11.03 -10.09 -26.51
CA ASN A 147 11.04 -11.43 -25.97
C ASN A 147 12.43 -11.86 -25.51
N ALA A 148 12.46 -12.65 -24.45
CA ALA A 148 13.65 -13.31 -23.97
C ALA A 148 13.82 -14.66 -24.68
N VAL A 149 15.00 -14.91 -25.21
CA VAL A 149 15.42 -16.21 -25.75
C VAL A 149 15.86 -17.12 -24.59
N THR A 150 16.68 -16.57 -23.71
CA THR A 150 17.11 -17.22 -22.47
C THR A 150 17.47 -16.14 -21.45
N PHE A 151 17.50 -16.52 -20.18
CA PHE A 151 17.89 -15.60 -19.13
C PHE A 151 18.58 -16.31 -17.96
N GLN A 152 19.35 -15.53 -17.22
CA GLN A 152 19.90 -15.88 -15.91
C GLN A 152 19.50 -14.78 -14.92
N ALA A 153 19.09 -15.18 -13.73
CA ALA A 153 18.66 -14.24 -12.69
C ALA A 153 19.17 -14.67 -11.31
N LYS A 154 19.51 -13.68 -10.48
CA LYS A 154 19.91 -13.89 -9.08
C LYS A 154 19.26 -12.80 -8.21
N PRO A 155 18.42 -13.18 -7.21
CA PRO A 155 17.90 -14.53 -6.98
C PRO A 155 17.12 -15.08 -8.18
N ALA A 156 16.61 -16.30 -8.10
CA ALA A 156 15.82 -16.89 -9.16
C ALA A 156 14.59 -16.02 -9.48
N ALA A 157 14.27 -15.93 -10.76
CA ALA A 157 13.10 -15.20 -11.25
C ALA A 157 12.25 -16.09 -12.15
N VAL A 158 11.00 -15.74 -12.30
CA VAL A 158 10.06 -16.42 -13.20
C VAL A 158 9.85 -15.52 -14.43
N TRP A 159 10.00 -16.11 -15.62
CA TRP A 159 9.69 -15.45 -16.87
C TRP A 159 8.22 -15.70 -17.27
N SER A 160 7.50 -14.64 -17.60
CA SER A 160 6.16 -14.71 -18.18
C SER A 160 6.21 -14.24 -19.63
N PRO A 161 6.13 -15.14 -20.61
CA PRO A 161 6.17 -14.77 -22.03
C PRO A 161 4.94 -13.97 -22.45
N GLU A 162 3.76 -14.24 -21.88
CA GLU A 162 2.53 -13.52 -22.19
C GLU A 162 2.61 -12.01 -21.84
N HIS A 163 3.37 -11.70 -20.79
CA HIS A 163 3.52 -10.33 -20.30
C HIS A 163 4.90 -9.75 -20.54
N THR A 164 5.79 -10.51 -21.22
CA THR A 164 7.18 -10.13 -21.49
C THR A 164 7.88 -9.55 -20.25
N LYS A 165 7.79 -10.23 -19.11
CA LYS A 165 8.36 -9.75 -17.85
C LYS A 165 9.02 -10.85 -17.03
N LEU A 166 10.08 -10.46 -16.30
CA LEU A 166 10.66 -11.23 -15.21
C LEU A 166 10.02 -10.82 -13.89
N THR A 167 9.67 -11.80 -13.07
CA THR A 167 9.16 -11.58 -11.72
C THR A 167 10.12 -12.18 -10.70
N PHE A 168 10.62 -11.33 -9.79
CA PHE A 168 11.40 -11.73 -8.63
C PHE A 168 10.50 -11.72 -7.41
N ALA A 169 10.25 -12.89 -6.82
CA ALA A 169 9.56 -13.01 -5.55
C ALA A 169 10.60 -12.95 -4.42
N VAL A 170 10.56 -11.89 -3.62
CA VAL A 170 11.48 -11.70 -2.48
C VAL A 170 10.86 -12.25 -1.20
N GLY A 171 9.54 -12.23 -1.09
CA GLY A 171 8.82 -12.68 0.09
C GLY A 171 8.63 -11.57 1.11
N GLY A 172 8.93 -11.82 2.37
CA GLY A 172 8.73 -10.85 3.46
C GLY A 172 10.00 -10.07 3.79
N LEU A 173 9.87 -8.76 4.02
CA LEU A 173 10.97 -7.87 4.39
C LEU A 173 10.57 -7.06 5.63
N GLY A 174 11.31 -7.20 6.75
CA GLY A 174 11.12 -6.38 7.95
C GLY A 174 11.50 -4.93 7.69
N MET A 175 10.84 -4.01 8.40
CA MET A 175 11.09 -2.57 8.25
C MET A 175 12.02 -1.97 9.32
N GLY A 176 12.60 -2.78 10.20
CA GLY A 176 13.48 -2.37 11.30
C GLY A 176 14.83 -1.78 10.92
N GLY A 177 15.00 -1.40 9.68
CA GLY A 177 16.14 -0.64 9.19
C GLY A 177 17.32 -1.49 8.69
N GLY A 178 18.09 -0.90 7.78
CA GLY A 178 19.33 -1.49 7.26
C GLY A 178 19.18 -2.68 6.32
N GLN A 179 17.97 -3.15 6.08
CA GLN A 179 17.75 -4.24 5.14
C GLN A 179 17.81 -3.72 3.70
N GLU A 180 18.70 -4.30 2.92
CA GLU A 180 18.88 -4.01 1.50
C GLU A 180 18.96 -5.29 0.69
N GLY A 181 18.67 -5.18 -0.59
CA GLY A 181 18.77 -6.32 -1.48
C GLY A 181 19.11 -5.92 -2.91
N LYS A 182 19.56 -6.92 -3.66
CA LYS A 182 19.99 -6.75 -5.04
C LYS A 182 19.42 -7.87 -5.90
N LEU A 183 18.81 -7.50 -7.00
CA LEU A 183 18.29 -8.40 -8.02
C LEU A 183 19.06 -8.18 -9.31
N LEU A 184 19.49 -9.24 -9.92
CA LEU A 184 20.27 -9.23 -11.15
C LEU A 184 19.57 -10.09 -12.19
N ALA A 185 19.44 -9.59 -13.40
CA ALA A 185 19.04 -10.38 -14.56
C ALA A 185 19.96 -10.09 -15.74
N SER A 186 20.33 -11.13 -16.44
CA SER A 186 20.99 -11.09 -17.74
C SER A 186 20.12 -11.86 -18.72
N VAL A 187 19.60 -11.18 -19.72
CA VAL A 187 18.62 -11.71 -20.66
C VAL A 187 19.19 -11.64 -22.06
N VAL A 188 19.21 -12.75 -22.78
CA VAL A 188 19.48 -12.79 -24.21
C VAL A 188 18.17 -12.47 -24.90
N THR A 189 18.18 -11.50 -25.80
CA THR A 189 17.00 -10.99 -26.50
C THR A 189 17.17 -11.10 -28.02
N GLU A 190 16.07 -11.20 -28.74
CA GLU A 190 16.09 -11.25 -30.21
C GLU A 190 16.55 -9.92 -30.86
N SER A 191 16.36 -8.84 -30.14
CA SER A 191 16.77 -7.49 -30.58
C SER A 191 17.07 -6.62 -29.36
N MET A 192 17.60 -5.43 -29.58
CA MET A 192 17.91 -4.49 -28.51
C MET A 192 16.65 -4.06 -27.77
N ALA A 193 16.62 -4.31 -26.47
CA ALA A 193 15.54 -3.89 -25.61
C ALA A 193 15.62 -2.39 -25.27
N VAL A 194 14.46 -1.81 -24.96
CA VAL A 194 14.33 -0.46 -24.42
C VAL A 194 14.05 -0.57 -22.92
N THR A 195 14.65 0.33 -22.14
CA THR A 195 14.43 0.38 -20.70
C THR A 195 12.96 0.62 -20.36
N GLN A 196 12.46 -0.11 -19.36
CA GLN A 196 11.07 -0.03 -18.90
C GLN A 196 11.04 0.24 -17.40
N PRO A 197 9.97 0.88 -16.88
CA PRO A 197 9.79 1.03 -15.45
C PRO A 197 9.63 -0.33 -14.75
N VAL A 198 10.37 -0.54 -13.67
CA VAL A 198 10.20 -1.72 -12.82
C VAL A 198 9.02 -1.49 -11.89
N ALA A 199 8.08 -2.44 -11.87
CA ALA A 199 6.96 -2.39 -10.94
C ALA A 199 7.29 -3.17 -9.66
N VAL A 200 6.88 -2.62 -8.53
CA VAL A 200 7.07 -3.24 -7.21
C VAL A 200 5.70 -3.44 -6.57
N THR A 201 5.48 -4.61 -6.02
CA THR A 201 4.27 -4.94 -5.26
C THR A 201 4.65 -5.42 -3.87
N TRP A 202 3.86 -5.06 -2.89
CA TRP A 202 3.98 -5.48 -1.50
C TRP A 202 2.68 -5.24 -0.77
N LYS A 203 2.56 -5.84 0.40
CA LYS A 203 1.46 -5.64 1.33
C LYS A 203 2.03 -5.54 2.75
N CYS A 204 1.41 -4.74 3.60
CA CYS A 204 1.72 -4.64 5.02
C CYS A 204 0.42 -4.77 5.82
N ALA A 205 0.32 -5.84 6.59
CA ALA A 205 -0.79 -6.06 7.50
C ALA A 205 -0.55 -5.35 8.85
N GLY A 206 -1.63 -4.99 9.52
CA GLY A 206 -1.59 -4.37 10.85
C GLY A 206 -1.22 -2.88 10.84
N ARG A 207 -0.81 -2.32 9.70
CA ARG A 207 -0.34 -0.93 9.61
C ARG A 207 -0.97 -0.17 8.47
N CYS A 208 -1.08 1.15 8.64
CA CYS A 208 -1.71 2.04 7.67
C CYS A 208 -0.84 3.28 7.45
N LEU A 209 -0.48 3.56 6.19
CA LEU A 209 0.28 4.76 5.81
C LEU A 209 -0.46 6.06 6.12
N SER A 210 -1.78 6.02 6.14
CA SER A 210 -2.59 7.21 6.38
C SER A 210 -2.64 7.63 7.86
N GLY A 211 -2.37 6.72 8.79
CA GLY A 211 -2.61 6.94 10.21
C GLY A 211 -4.09 7.13 10.58
N VAL A 212 -4.99 6.99 9.60
CA VAL A 212 -6.44 7.17 9.81
C VAL A 212 -6.98 6.10 10.74
N GLY A 213 -7.80 6.53 11.68
CA GLY A 213 -8.52 5.67 12.63
C GLY A 213 -10.01 5.96 12.61
N VAL A 214 -10.78 5.08 13.21
CA VAL A 214 -12.21 5.26 13.46
C VAL A 214 -12.44 5.16 14.95
N GLU A 215 -13.11 6.13 15.51
CA GLU A 215 -13.52 6.19 16.92
C GLU A 215 -15.03 6.21 17.01
N VAL A 216 -15.59 5.54 17.99
CA VAL A 216 -17.02 5.62 18.29
C VAL A 216 -17.24 6.71 19.34
N VAL A 217 -18.15 7.63 19.06
CA VAL A 217 -18.49 8.74 19.95
C VAL A 217 -19.79 8.38 20.70
N GLY A 218 -19.70 8.22 22.01
CA GLY A 218 -20.92 8.04 22.82
C GLY A 218 -21.04 6.74 23.59
N GLY A 219 -19.94 5.96 23.73
CA GLY A 219 -19.90 4.87 24.72
C GLY A 219 -19.90 3.44 24.17
N ASP A 220 -20.13 3.25 22.88
CA ASP A 220 -19.93 1.95 22.23
C ASP A 220 -18.43 1.68 22.03
N GLN A 221 -18.03 0.41 22.04
CA GLN A 221 -16.64 0.03 21.87
C GLN A 221 -16.38 -0.50 20.46
N VAL A 222 -15.20 -0.19 19.95
CA VAL A 222 -14.67 -0.84 18.75
C VAL A 222 -14.07 -2.17 19.18
N GLU A 223 -14.64 -3.28 18.74
CA GLU A 223 -14.18 -4.63 19.09
C GLU A 223 -12.88 -4.99 18.39
N GLU A 224 -12.77 -4.67 17.10
CA GLU A 224 -11.63 -5.05 16.26
C GLU A 224 -11.33 -3.99 15.20
N VAL A 225 -10.04 -3.72 14.99
CA VAL A 225 -9.58 -2.84 13.90
C VAL A 225 -8.52 -3.57 13.08
N LEU A 226 -8.87 -3.89 11.84
CA LEU A 226 -7.91 -4.43 10.86
C LEU A 226 -7.36 -3.32 9.99
N ARG A 227 -6.04 -3.28 9.84
CA ARG A 227 -5.35 -2.32 8.98
C ARG A 227 -4.51 -3.07 7.96
N THR A 228 -4.54 -2.61 6.72
CA THR A 228 -3.70 -3.16 5.65
C THR A 228 -3.30 -2.06 4.70
N THR A 229 -2.03 -2.02 4.33
CA THR A 229 -1.53 -1.17 3.26
C THR A 229 -0.98 -2.04 2.13
N VAL A 230 -1.28 -1.67 0.90
CA VAL A 230 -0.78 -2.36 -0.29
C VAL A 230 -0.19 -1.36 -1.27
N ALA A 231 0.84 -1.77 -2.00
CA ALA A 231 1.31 -1.01 -3.15
C ALA A 231 0.33 -1.16 -4.31
N GLY A 232 -0.41 -0.10 -4.62
CA GLY A 232 -1.29 -0.07 -5.78
C GLY A 232 -0.48 0.00 -7.08
N LYS A 233 0.22 1.10 -7.31
CA LYS A 233 1.08 1.33 -8.47
C LYS A 233 2.41 1.93 -8.02
N TYR A 234 3.38 1.06 -7.75
CA TYR A 234 4.73 1.46 -7.37
C TYR A 234 5.67 1.24 -8.55
N LEU A 235 6.06 2.31 -9.22
CA LEU A 235 6.89 2.26 -10.42
C LEU A 235 8.22 2.95 -10.19
N VAL A 236 9.29 2.27 -10.61
CA VAL A 236 10.67 2.76 -10.56
C VAL A 236 11.11 3.07 -11.97
N ALA A 237 11.37 4.35 -12.25
CA ALA A 237 11.87 4.78 -13.54
C ALA A 237 13.29 4.21 -13.79
N PRO A 238 13.62 3.90 -15.06
CA PRO A 238 14.92 3.39 -15.45
C PRO A 238 16.02 4.45 -15.34
#